data_eaa22b2381d89d16d3e1ef5181aee656
#
_entry.id   eaa22b2381d89d16d3e1ef5181aee656
#
_cell.length_a   1.000
_cell.length_b   1.000
_cell.length_c   1.000
_cell.angle_alpha   90.00
_cell.angle_beta   90.00
_cell.angle_gamma   90.00
#
_symmetry.space_group_name_H-M   'P 1'
#
loop_
_entity.id
_entity.type
_entity.pdbx_description
1 polymer ?
#
loop_
_entity_poly.entity_id
_entity_poly.type
_entity_poly.pdbx_seq_one_letter_code
_entity_poly.pdbx_strand_id
1 'polypeptide(L)'
;MRVVWALLLLCLSCSAMNPLEMRLVDQLKAWQKRLGLDDWTMTLQVVRQSEIDPNAWGSARWNSRAKTATIQVLDPRDYNLKGADLRLDMECTIVHELVHIQVSPLDASDAQVREDVVNKIMAALLNRPCPN
;
A
#
# COMPACT_ATOMS: atom_id res chain seq x y z
N MET A 1 20.42 -54.57 0.57
CA MET A 1 20.47 -53.10 0.82
C MET A 1 19.22 -52.48 0.25
N ARG A 2 18.32 -52.06 1.13
CA ARG A 2 17.06 -51.39 0.76
C ARG A 2 17.25 -49.88 0.95
N VAL A 3 17.27 -49.13 -0.16
CA VAL A 3 17.34 -47.66 -0.15
C VAL A 3 15.92 -47.14 0.03
N VAL A 4 15.66 -46.61 1.20
CA VAL A 4 14.38 -45.89 1.52
C VAL A 4 14.51 -44.47 1.01
N TRP A 5 13.79 -44.14 -0.05
CA TRP A 5 13.62 -42.76 -0.52
C TRP A 5 12.60 -42.05 0.39
N ALA A 6 13.10 -41.19 1.25
CA ALA A 6 12.25 -40.26 2.01
C ALA A 6 11.83 -39.13 1.07
N LEU A 7 10.57 -39.18 0.60
CA LEU A 7 9.94 -38.04 -0.05
C LEU A 7 9.70 -36.92 0.99
N LEU A 8 10.53 -35.87 0.94
CA LEU A 8 10.24 -34.61 1.63
C LEU A 8 9.11 -33.92 0.89
N LEU A 9 7.90 -34.04 1.42
CA LEU A 9 6.78 -33.18 1.04
C LEU A 9 7.07 -31.78 1.61
N LEU A 10 7.60 -30.88 0.79
CA LEU A 10 7.56 -29.44 1.06
C LEU A 10 6.10 -29.01 0.98
N CYS A 11 5.45 -28.90 2.12
CA CYS A 11 4.20 -28.18 2.24
C CYS A 11 4.49 -26.69 1.98
N LEU A 12 4.32 -26.23 0.74
CA LEU A 12 4.14 -24.80 0.47
C LEU A 12 2.83 -24.39 1.13
N SER A 13 2.95 -23.77 2.29
CA SER A 13 1.83 -23.09 2.93
C SER A 13 1.47 -21.88 2.06
N CYS A 14 0.64 -22.08 1.06
CA CYS A 14 -0.03 -21.03 0.32
C CYS A 14 -1.05 -20.42 1.29
N SER A 15 -0.63 -19.43 2.08
CA SER A 15 -1.56 -18.65 2.89
C SER A 15 -2.50 -17.92 1.94
N ALA A 16 -3.75 -18.35 1.87
CA ALA A 16 -4.78 -17.67 1.11
C ALA A 16 -4.91 -16.23 1.65
N MET A 17 -4.86 -15.25 0.76
CA MET A 17 -5.08 -13.83 1.11
C MET A 17 -6.48 -13.70 1.71
N ASN A 18 -6.61 -12.92 2.79
CA ASN A 18 -7.91 -12.65 3.38
C ASN A 18 -8.73 -11.68 2.49
N PRO A 19 -10.07 -11.63 2.65
CA PRO A 19 -10.93 -10.79 1.80
C PRO A 19 -10.59 -9.30 1.84
N LEU A 20 -10.07 -8.79 2.96
CA LEU A 20 -9.61 -7.41 3.08
C LEU A 20 -8.40 -7.16 2.20
N GLU A 21 -7.37 -7.99 2.32
CA GLU A 21 -6.15 -7.88 1.52
C GLU A 21 -6.45 -7.99 0.02
N MET A 22 -7.31 -8.92 -0.38
CA MET A 22 -7.74 -9.04 -1.78
C MET A 22 -8.33 -7.74 -2.29
N ARG A 23 -9.25 -7.13 -1.54
CA ARG A 23 -9.86 -5.85 -1.91
C ARG A 23 -8.84 -4.72 -2.00
N LEU A 24 -7.92 -4.62 -1.04
CA LEU A 24 -6.88 -3.59 -1.03
C LEU A 24 -5.92 -3.75 -2.22
N VAL A 25 -5.58 -4.97 -2.59
CA VAL A 25 -4.77 -5.26 -3.78
C VAL A 25 -5.51 -4.87 -5.06
N ASP A 26 -6.81 -5.11 -5.15
CA ASP A 26 -7.61 -4.70 -6.30
C ASP A 26 -7.70 -3.17 -6.40
N GLN A 27 -7.87 -2.48 -5.28
CA GLN A 27 -7.81 -1.00 -5.22
C GLN A 27 -6.43 -0.48 -5.64
N LEU A 28 -5.35 -1.07 -5.12
CA LEU A 28 -3.99 -0.71 -5.52
C LEU A 28 -3.81 -0.81 -7.05
N LYS A 29 -4.20 -1.91 -7.65
CA LYS A 29 -4.11 -2.12 -9.11
C LYS A 29 -4.93 -1.11 -9.90
N ALA A 30 -6.16 -0.84 -9.45
CA ALA A 30 -7.04 0.12 -10.11
C ALA A 30 -6.44 1.53 -10.09
N TRP A 31 -5.90 1.98 -8.94
CA TRP A 31 -5.26 3.28 -8.81
C TRP A 31 -3.91 3.35 -9.51
N GLN A 32 -3.13 2.29 -9.47
CA GLN A 32 -1.86 2.15 -10.21
C GLN A 32 -2.09 2.41 -11.71
N LYS A 33 -3.11 1.78 -12.28
CA LYS A 33 -3.50 2.01 -13.68
C LYS A 33 -3.94 3.46 -13.94
N ARG A 34 -4.80 4.03 -13.07
CA ARG A 34 -5.29 5.41 -13.21
C ARG A 34 -4.17 6.45 -13.16
N LEU A 35 -3.12 6.17 -12.41
CA LEU A 35 -1.95 7.04 -12.25
C LEU A 35 -0.85 6.78 -13.29
N GLY A 36 -1.06 5.85 -14.23
CA GLY A 36 -0.06 5.53 -15.26
C GLY A 36 1.21 4.88 -14.68
N LEU A 37 1.06 4.10 -13.61
CA LEU A 37 2.15 3.36 -12.96
C LEU A 37 2.11 1.87 -13.31
N ASP A 38 1.53 1.51 -14.46
CA ASP A 38 1.34 0.12 -14.90
C ASP A 38 2.66 -0.64 -15.07
N ASP A 39 3.75 0.06 -15.34
CA ASP A 39 5.08 -0.49 -15.51
C ASP A 39 5.83 -0.72 -14.18
N TRP A 40 5.17 -0.46 -13.04
CA TRP A 40 5.71 -0.72 -11.72
C TRP A 40 5.25 -2.08 -11.19
N THR A 41 6.16 -2.82 -10.59
CA THR A 41 5.83 -4.01 -9.78
C THR A 41 5.59 -3.56 -8.35
N MET A 42 4.35 -3.67 -7.89
CA MET A 42 3.95 -3.21 -6.56
C MET A 42 3.43 -4.36 -5.70
N THR A 43 3.78 -4.33 -4.42
CA THR A 43 3.25 -5.21 -3.37
C THR A 43 2.53 -4.38 -2.31
N LEU A 44 1.47 -4.94 -1.73
CA LEU A 44 0.74 -4.34 -0.62
C LEU A 44 0.93 -5.19 0.63
N GLN A 45 1.14 -4.54 1.76
CA GLN A 45 1.26 -5.18 3.07
C GLN A 45 0.31 -4.48 4.06
N VAL A 46 -0.46 -5.25 4.80
CA VAL A 46 -1.20 -4.76 5.96
C VAL A 46 -0.31 -4.92 7.17
N VAL A 47 -0.02 -3.83 7.87
CA VAL A 47 0.99 -3.77 8.95
C VAL A 47 0.38 -3.20 10.23
N ARG A 48 0.96 -3.57 11.37
CA ARG A 48 0.56 -3.01 12.67
C ARG A 48 1.21 -1.64 12.87
N GLN A 49 0.62 -0.80 13.73
CA GLN A 49 1.15 0.52 14.07
C GLN A 49 2.60 0.46 14.59
N SER A 50 2.98 -0.64 15.23
CA SER A 50 4.35 -0.85 15.73
C SER A 50 5.40 -1.05 14.64
N GLU A 51 4.96 -1.27 13.39
CA GLU A 51 5.84 -1.55 12.24
C GLU A 51 6.06 -0.33 11.34
N ILE A 52 5.32 0.76 11.57
CA ILE A 52 5.42 2.03 10.84
C ILE A 52 5.55 3.21 11.81
N ASP A 53 5.77 4.41 11.28
CA ASP A 53 5.80 5.63 12.10
C ASP A 53 4.51 5.75 12.94
N PRO A 54 4.60 6.11 14.23
CA PRO A 54 3.43 6.24 15.11
C PRO A 54 2.35 7.21 14.62
N ASN A 55 2.72 8.16 13.78
CA ASN A 55 1.81 9.15 13.21
C ASN A 55 1.39 8.84 11.77
N ALA A 56 1.85 7.72 11.19
CA ALA A 56 1.52 7.33 9.83
C ALA A 56 0.36 6.35 9.77
N TRP A 57 -0.47 6.46 8.74
CA TRP A 57 -1.54 5.52 8.39
C TRP A 57 -1.11 4.51 7.34
N GLY A 58 0.04 4.76 6.73
CA GLY A 58 0.69 3.91 5.77
C GLY A 58 2.10 4.37 5.48
N SER A 59 2.75 3.69 4.57
CA SER A 59 4.06 4.09 4.05
C SER A 59 4.32 3.49 2.68
N ALA A 60 5.21 4.11 1.91
CA ALA A 60 5.72 3.55 0.68
C ALA A 60 7.24 3.50 0.69
N ARG A 61 7.77 2.39 0.18
CA ARG A 61 9.19 2.25 -0.15
C ARG A 61 9.31 1.87 -1.61
N TRP A 62 10.16 2.56 -2.37
CA TRP A 62 10.27 2.32 -3.79
C TRP A 62 11.70 2.43 -4.30
N ASN A 63 11.92 1.79 -5.46
CA ASN A 63 13.12 1.94 -6.26
C ASN A 63 12.70 2.40 -7.66
N SER A 64 12.94 3.67 -7.97
CA SER A 64 12.53 4.27 -9.25
C SER A 64 13.25 3.66 -10.45
N ARG A 65 14.50 3.22 -10.28
CA ARG A 65 15.27 2.59 -11.36
C ARG A 65 14.72 1.20 -11.70
N ALA A 66 14.41 0.40 -10.68
CA ALA A 66 13.85 -0.94 -10.85
C ALA A 66 12.33 -0.92 -11.06
N LYS A 67 11.66 0.21 -10.85
CA LYS A 67 10.20 0.37 -10.85
C LYS A 67 9.52 -0.66 -9.96
N THR A 68 9.99 -0.76 -8.73
CA THR A 68 9.40 -1.62 -7.70
C THR A 68 8.97 -0.79 -6.50
N ALA A 69 7.86 -1.14 -5.89
CA ALA A 69 7.39 -0.49 -4.68
C ALA A 69 6.70 -1.46 -3.71
N THR A 70 6.80 -1.16 -2.42
CA THR A 70 6.00 -1.79 -1.37
C THR A 70 5.15 -0.71 -0.71
N ILE A 71 3.84 -0.88 -0.76
CA ILE A 71 2.85 -0.02 -0.11
C ILE A 71 2.42 -0.70 1.19
N GLN A 72 2.55 0.00 2.30
CA GLN A 72 2.08 -0.46 3.60
C GLN A 72 0.83 0.32 4.00
N VAL A 73 -0.18 -0.38 4.48
CA VAL A 73 -1.44 0.18 4.97
C VAL A 73 -1.66 -0.33 6.39
N LEU A 74 -2.12 0.55 7.27
CA LEU A 74 -2.35 0.20 8.67
C LEU A 74 -3.43 -0.87 8.81
N ASP A 75 -3.21 -1.83 9.72
CA ASP A 75 -4.17 -2.89 10.05
C ASP A 75 -5.47 -2.27 10.64
N PRO A 76 -6.65 -2.73 10.22
CA PRO A 76 -7.93 -2.25 10.77
C PRO A 76 -8.04 -2.26 12.28
N ARG A 77 -7.31 -3.14 12.96
CA ARG A 77 -7.31 -3.24 14.43
C ARG A 77 -6.67 -2.04 15.12
N ASP A 78 -5.86 -1.28 14.40
CA ASP A 78 -5.16 -0.10 14.91
C ASP A 78 -5.88 1.21 14.53
N TYR A 79 -7.03 1.12 13.83
CA TYR A 79 -7.88 2.26 13.49
C TYR A 79 -8.95 2.54 14.56
N ASN A 80 -9.27 3.81 14.71
CA ASN A 80 -10.48 4.24 15.43
C ASN A 80 -11.73 4.30 14.53
N LEU A 81 -11.55 4.19 13.20
CA LEU A 81 -12.61 4.19 12.20
C LEU A 81 -13.19 2.80 11.99
N LYS A 82 -14.44 2.73 11.53
CA LYS A 82 -15.13 1.48 11.22
C LYS A 82 -15.96 1.61 9.94
N GLY A 83 -16.36 0.46 9.40
CA GLY A 83 -17.32 0.40 8.29
C GLY A 83 -16.86 1.14 7.05
N ALA A 84 -17.70 2.04 6.53
CA ALA A 84 -17.43 2.76 5.28
C ALA A 84 -16.27 3.75 5.42
N ASP A 85 -16.16 4.43 6.56
CA ASP A 85 -15.10 5.41 6.81
C ASP A 85 -13.73 4.74 6.89
N LEU A 86 -13.64 3.60 7.54
CA LEU A 86 -12.41 2.80 7.55
C LEU A 86 -12.00 2.38 6.15
N ARG A 87 -12.95 1.88 5.35
CA ARG A 87 -12.66 1.46 3.97
C ARG A 87 -12.19 2.62 3.10
N LEU A 88 -12.83 3.78 3.26
CA LEU A 88 -12.44 4.99 2.55
C LEU A 88 -11.03 5.44 2.97
N ASP A 89 -10.73 5.44 4.25
CA ASP A 89 -9.44 5.88 4.76
C ASP A 89 -8.29 4.98 4.27
N MET A 90 -8.50 3.66 4.26
CA MET A 90 -7.52 2.73 3.72
C MET A 90 -7.29 2.94 2.20
N GLU A 91 -8.34 3.28 1.43
CA GLU A 91 -8.18 3.67 0.02
C GLU A 91 -7.44 5.00 -0.09
N CYS A 92 -7.75 5.99 0.74
CA CYS A 92 -7.03 7.26 0.80
C CYS A 92 -5.54 7.04 1.05
N THR A 93 -5.18 6.15 1.96
CA THR A 93 -3.78 5.79 2.24
C THR A 93 -3.09 5.22 1.00
N ILE A 94 -3.72 4.27 0.30
CA ILE A 94 -3.16 3.72 -0.96
C ILE A 94 -2.90 4.83 -1.98
N VAL A 95 -3.88 5.71 -2.20
CA VAL A 95 -3.74 6.80 -3.18
C VAL A 95 -2.65 7.78 -2.75
N HIS A 96 -2.59 8.14 -1.47
CA HIS A 96 -1.57 9.01 -0.90
C HIS A 96 -0.16 8.47 -1.20
N GLU A 97 0.09 7.20 -0.90
CA GLU A 97 1.38 6.56 -1.12
C GLU A 97 1.74 6.45 -2.62
N LEU A 98 0.76 6.16 -3.48
CA LEU A 98 0.98 6.15 -4.93
C LEU A 98 1.31 7.54 -5.48
N VAL A 99 0.70 8.60 -4.94
CA VAL A 99 1.01 9.97 -5.35
C VAL A 99 2.43 10.35 -4.95
N HIS A 100 2.94 9.91 -3.79
CA HIS A 100 4.35 10.08 -3.44
C HIS A 100 5.29 9.48 -4.50
N ILE A 101 4.98 8.28 -4.98
CA ILE A 101 5.77 7.65 -6.05
C ILE A 101 5.66 8.45 -7.34
N GLN A 102 4.46 8.90 -7.71
CA GLN A 102 4.21 9.66 -8.93
C GLN A 102 4.96 10.99 -8.96
N VAL A 103 5.04 11.70 -7.84
CA VAL A 103 5.72 13.00 -7.75
C VAL A 103 7.19 12.89 -7.36
N SER A 104 7.68 11.70 -7.06
CA SER A 104 9.06 11.48 -6.60
C SER A 104 10.16 12.01 -7.54
N PRO A 105 9.95 12.10 -8.87
CA PRO A 105 10.91 12.74 -9.76
C PRO A 105 10.99 14.26 -9.59
N LEU A 106 9.99 14.88 -8.96
CA LEU A 106 9.98 16.32 -8.69
C LEU A 106 10.75 16.57 -7.40
N ASP A 107 11.87 17.27 -7.49
CA ASP A 107 12.67 17.60 -6.30
C ASP A 107 11.93 18.65 -5.46
N ALA A 108 11.34 18.20 -4.36
CA ALA A 108 10.77 19.07 -3.33
C ALA A 108 11.67 18.99 -2.09
N SER A 109 12.43 20.04 -1.86
CA SER A 109 13.39 20.12 -0.75
C SER A 109 12.70 20.20 0.63
N ASP A 110 11.45 20.66 0.69
CA ASP A 110 10.66 20.80 1.90
C ASP A 110 9.65 19.65 2.04
N ALA A 111 9.82 18.85 3.11
CA ALA A 111 8.96 17.71 3.37
C ALA A 111 7.50 18.10 3.61
N GLN A 112 7.24 19.23 4.31
CA GLN A 112 5.88 19.69 4.57
C GLN A 112 5.19 20.14 3.30
N VAL A 113 5.87 20.88 2.43
CA VAL A 113 5.35 21.30 1.13
C VAL A 113 5.00 20.08 0.27
N ARG A 114 5.85 19.05 0.30
CA ARG A 114 5.59 17.80 -0.42
C ARG A 114 4.33 17.11 0.09
N GLU A 115 4.16 16.97 1.40
CA GLU A 115 2.95 16.40 2.01
C GLU A 115 1.68 17.19 1.64
N ASP A 116 1.74 18.50 1.68
CA ASP A 116 0.60 19.36 1.32
C ASP A 116 0.20 19.19 -0.15
N VAL A 117 1.18 19.06 -1.06
CA VAL A 117 0.92 18.78 -2.49
C VAL A 117 0.32 17.40 -2.68
N VAL A 118 0.88 16.37 -2.04
CA VAL A 118 0.37 14.99 -2.10
C VAL A 118 -1.08 14.93 -1.63
N ASN A 119 -1.40 15.54 -0.49
CA ASN A 119 -2.76 15.57 0.05
C ASN A 119 -3.75 16.31 -0.87
N LYS A 120 -3.34 17.42 -1.50
CA LYS A 120 -4.18 18.13 -2.48
C LYS A 120 -4.46 17.29 -3.72
N ILE A 121 -3.44 16.62 -4.26
CA ILE A 121 -3.59 15.75 -5.43
C ILE A 121 -4.49 14.55 -5.07
N MET A 122 -4.27 13.91 -3.94
CA MET A 122 -5.09 12.80 -3.46
C MET A 122 -6.55 13.19 -3.34
N ALA A 123 -6.86 14.33 -2.68
CA ALA A 123 -8.23 14.82 -2.53
C ALA A 123 -8.89 15.09 -3.88
N ALA A 124 -8.17 15.66 -4.84
CA ALA A 124 -8.67 15.92 -6.18
C ALA A 124 -8.96 14.61 -6.95
N LEU A 125 -8.11 13.60 -6.83
CA LEU A 125 -8.29 12.29 -7.47
C LEU A 125 -9.48 11.52 -6.93
N LEU A 126 -9.71 11.59 -5.63
CA LEU A 126 -10.82 10.93 -4.95
C LEU A 126 -12.14 11.70 -5.06
N ASN A 127 -12.06 12.99 -5.39
CA ASN A 127 -13.20 13.93 -5.44
C ASN A 127 -14.03 13.94 -4.14
N ARG A 128 -13.38 13.73 -3.02
CA ARG A 128 -13.98 13.74 -1.66
C ARG A 128 -12.90 13.88 -0.60
N PRO A 129 -13.22 14.43 0.58
CA PRO A 129 -12.28 14.47 1.70
C PRO A 129 -12.03 13.05 2.24
N CYS A 130 -10.83 12.83 2.76
CA CYS A 130 -10.49 11.63 3.51
C CYS A 130 -10.86 11.81 4.98
N PRO A 131 -11.23 10.72 5.71
CA PRO A 131 -11.64 10.81 7.11
C PRO A 131 -10.54 11.23 8.10
N ASN A 132 -9.27 11.10 7.71
CA ASN A 132 -8.09 11.49 8.52
C ASN A 132 -7.36 12.67 7.91
#